data_550c4858846c730e183794c271f36ef3
#
_entry.id   550c4858846c730e183794c271f36ef3
#
_cell.length_a   1.000
_cell.length_b   1.000
_cell.length_c   1.000
_cell.angle_alpha   90.00
_cell.angle_beta   90.00
_cell.angle_gamma   90.00
#
_symmetry.space_group_name_H-M   'P 1'
#
loop_
_entity.id
_entity.type
_entity.pdbx_description
1 polymer ?
#
loop_
_entity_poly.entity_id
_entity_poly.type
_entity_poly.pdbx_seq_one_letter_code
_entity_poly.pdbx_strand_id
1 'polypeptide(L)'
;MEAIAAQKLALRDQLVTGRGRRSLLEVSESARAIAEHLMATPELRRAATVAAYVSIGTEPGTGPLLDALTAVGRRVILPVVLPDLDLDWAVYAGQGALVRARRGLLEPTGERLGPEAVATADVVLTPGLAVDRRGMRLGQGGGCYDRALGRVPVGTFTCTLLYAEELLDTVPADAHDRPVTAVATPAGVSRLLRR
;
A
#
# COMPACT_ATOMS: atom_id res chain seq x y z
N MET A 1 11.26 -23.74 -2.90
CA MET A 1 10.39 -22.75 -3.57
C MET A 1 8.91 -23.14 -3.49
N GLU A 2 8.50 -24.36 -3.85
CA GLU A 2 7.09 -24.81 -3.78
C GLU A 2 6.46 -24.66 -2.39
N ALA A 3 7.17 -25.03 -1.33
CA ALA A 3 6.65 -24.94 0.03
C ALA A 3 6.31 -23.49 0.45
N ILE A 4 7.17 -22.52 0.11
CA ILE A 4 6.91 -21.10 0.40
C ILE A 4 5.71 -20.58 -0.41
N ALA A 5 5.60 -20.98 -1.67
CA ALA A 5 4.47 -20.58 -2.51
C ALA A 5 3.15 -21.10 -1.97
N ALA A 6 3.11 -22.38 -1.53
CA ALA A 6 1.94 -22.99 -0.91
C ALA A 6 1.57 -22.30 0.42
N GLN A 7 2.55 -21.97 1.27
CA GLN A 7 2.32 -21.22 2.50
C GLN A 7 1.78 -19.81 2.22
N LYS A 8 2.34 -19.08 1.23
CA LYS A 8 1.84 -17.78 0.81
C LYS A 8 0.39 -17.86 0.32
N LEU A 9 0.05 -18.91 -0.44
CA LEU A 9 -1.31 -19.10 -0.95
C LEU A 9 -2.29 -19.32 0.19
N ALA A 10 -2.02 -20.28 1.08
CA ALA A 10 -2.87 -20.59 2.22
C ALA A 10 -3.09 -19.36 3.13
N LEU A 11 -2.03 -18.60 3.40
CA LEU A 11 -2.12 -17.38 4.21
C LEU A 11 -2.96 -16.29 3.52
N ARG A 12 -2.85 -16.14 2.19
CA ARG A 12 -3.69 -15.21 1.42
C ARG A 12 -5.17 -15.56 1.54
N ASP A 13 -5.51 -16.82 1.34
CA ASP A 13 -6.90 -17.29 1.40
C ASP A 13 -7.51 -17.06 2.78
N GLN A 14 -6.74 -17.31 3.84
CA GLN A 14 -7.18 -17.04 5.22
C GLN A 14 -7.44 -15.54 5.44
N LEU A 15 -6.52 -14.66 5.04
CA LEU A 15 -6.63 -13.22 5.27
C LEU A 15 -7.73 -12.58 4.43
N VAL A 16 -7.87 -12.97 3.15
CA VAL A 16 -8.96 -12.51 2.28
C VAL A 16 -10.31 -12.92 2.83
N THR A 17 -10.43 -14.18 3.30
CA THR A 17 -11.65 -14.66 3.95
C THR A 17 -11.97 -13.86 5.22
N GLY A 18 -10.95 -13.56 6.03
CA GLY A 18 -11.09 -12.72 7.23
C GLY A 18 -11.60 -11.31 6.89
N ARG A 19 -11.03 -10.69 5.87
CA ARG A 19 -11.45 -9.36 5.38
C ARG A 19 -12.89 -9.34 4.90
N GLY A 20 -13.35 -10.40 4.22
CA GLY A 20 -14.72 -10.52 3.72
C GLY A 20 -15.82 -10.54 4.79
N ARG A 21 -15.46 -10.74 6.06
CA ARG A 21 -16.39 -10.72 7.20
C ARG A 21 -16.59 -9.33 7.81
N ARG A 22 -15.82 -8.34 7.39
CA ARG A 22 -15.92 -6.96 7.92
C ARG A 22 -17.14 -6.26 7.38
N SER A 23 -17.81 -5.54 8.24
CA SER A 23 -18.88 -4.63 7.86
C SER A 23 -18.32 -3.40 7.13
N LEU A 24 -19.15 -2.76 6.32
CA LEU A 24 -18.80 -1.49 5.66
C LEU A 24 -18.47 -0.38 6.69
N LEU A 25 -19.09 -0.42 7.85
CA LEU A 25 -18.81 0.52 8.93
C LEU A 25 -17.39 0.32 9.47
N GLU A 26 -16.98 -0.91 9.80
CA GLU A 26 -15.62 -1.21 10.25
C GLU A 26 -14.58 -0.82 9.23
N VAL A 27 -14.82 -1.06 7.93
CA VAL A 27 -13.92 -0.64 6.85
C VAL A 27 -13.79 0.89 6.81
N SER A 28 -14.92 1.61 6.93
CA SER A 28 -14.93 3.08 6.91
C SER A 28 -14.25 3.69 8.14
N GLU A 29 -14.50 3.17 9.33
CA GLU A 29 -13.87 3.64 10.58
C GLU A 29 -12.35 3.37 10.54
N SER A 30 -11.96 2.18 10.11
CA SER A 30 -10.55 1.82 9.92
C SER A 30 -9.84 2.76 8.95
N ALA A 31 -10.47 3.10 7.83
CA ALA A 31 -9.93 4.02 6.83
C ALA A 31 -9.66 5.41 7.41
N ARG A 32 -10.60 5.95 8.21
CA ARG A 32 -10.44 7.26 8.86
C ARG A 32 -9.32 7.24 9.89
N ALA A 33 -9.31 6.23 10.78
CA ALA A 33 -8.29 6.10 11.82
C ALA A 33 -6.87 5.98 11.19
N ILE A 34 -6.71 5.15 10.15
CA ILE A 34 -5.43 5.03 9.42
C ILE A 34 -5.01 6.36 8.81
N ALA A 35 -5.93 7.08 8.18
CA ALA A 35 -5.66 8.39 7.60
C ALA A 35 -5.19 9.40 8.65
N GLU A 36 -5.88 9.49 9.79
CA GLU A 36 -5.51 10.37 10.91
C GLU A 36 -4.12 10.06 11.45
N HIS A 37 -3.84 8.77 11.72
CA HIS A 37 -2.54 8.35 12.22
C HIS A 37 -1.40 8.63 11.23
N LEU A 38 -1.60 8.34 9.94
CA LEU A 38 -0.59 8.62 8.92
C LEU A 38 -0.34 10.12 8.77
N MET A 39 -1.39 10.94 8.67
CA MET A 39 -1.26 12.41 8.54
C MET A 39 -0.57 13.05 9.75
N ALA A 40 -0.60 12.42 10.92
CA ALA A 40 0.10 12.86 12.11
C ALA A 40 1.61 12.52 12.10
N THR A 41 2.07 11.62 11.21
CA THR A 41 3.48 11.23 11.16
C THR A 41 4.39 12.35 10.63
N PRO A 42 5.62 12.47 11.17
CA PRO A 42 6.59 13.45 10.67
C PRO A 42 6.90 13.28 9.18
N GLU A 43 6.90 12.05 8.68
CA GLU A 43 7.18 11.71 7.29
C GLU A 43 6.13 12.30 6.34
N LEU A 44 4.83 12.07 6.59
CA LEU A 44 3.77 12.63 5.75
C LEU A 44 3.66 14.15 5.91
N ARG A 45 3.94 14.68 7.10
CA ARG A 45 3.92 16.13 7.33
C ARG A 45 5.00 16.87 6.54
N ARG A 46 6.13 16.23 6.23
CA ARG A 46 7.26 16.81 5.49
C ARG A 46 7.24 16.44 4.00
N ALA A 47 6.53 15.40 3.63
CA ALA A 47 6.49 14.91 2.26
C ALA A 47 5.97 15.98 1.29
N ALA A 48 6.65 16.18 0.18
CA ALA A 48 6.16 16.92 -0.98
C ALA A 48 5.40 15.99 -1.92
N THR A 49 5.92 14.78 -2.14
CA THR A 49 5.33 13.75 -3.01
C THR A 49 5.08 12.47 -2.24
N VAL A 50 3.86 11.93 -2.35
CA VAL A 50 3.45 10.65 -1.76
C VAL A 50 3.01 9.70 -2.88
N ALA A 51 3.69 8.57 -3.00
CA ALA A 51 3.19 7.46 -3.79
C ALA A 51 2.17 6.68 -2.95
N ALA A 52 0.95 6.55 -3.44
CA ALA A 52 -0.14 5.90 -2.74
C ALA A 52 -0.89 4.93 -3.68
N TYR A 53 -2.05 4.43 -3.28
CA TYR A 53 -2.91 3.58 -4.10
C TYR A 53 -4.38 3.84 -3.78
N VAL A 54 -5.27 3.44 -4.69
CA VAL A 54 -6.72 3.41 -4.42
C VAL A 54 -7.08 2.02 -3.93
N SER A 55 -7.58 1.93 -2.70
CA SER A 55 -8.03 0.67 -2.12
C SER A 55 -9.23 0.09 -2.88
N ILE A 56 -9.28 -1.24 -2.98
CA ILE A 56 -10.37 -1.97 -3.60
C ILE A 56 -11.00 -2.99 -2.65
N GLY A 57 -12.28 -3.25 -2.84
CA GLY A 57 -13.01 -4.29 -2.10
C GLY A 57 -12.93 -4.10 -0.58
N THR A 58 -12.35 -5.08 0.10
CA THR A 58 -12.22 -5.12 1.56
C THR A 58 -10.84 -4.68 2.08
N GLU A 59 -10.02 -4.04 1.25
CA GLU A 59 -8.77 -3.44 1.70
C GLU A 59 -9.02 -2.31 2.71
N PRO A 60 -8.07 -2.01 3.61
CA PRO A 60 -8.13 -0.78 4.40
C PRO A 60 -8.27 0.42 3.47
N GLY A 61 -9.37 1.18 3.65
CA GLY A 61 -9.75 2.25 2.72
C GLY A 61 -8.72 3.38 2.66
N THR A 62 -8.35 3.81 1.46
CA THR A 62 -7.41 4.94 1.25
C THR A 62 -8.09 6.26 0.92
N GLY A 63 -9.40 6.27 0.64
CA GLY A 63 -10.12 7.49 0.25
C GLY A 63 -9.89 8.67 1.19
N PRO A 64 -10.17 8.55 2.51
CA PRO A 64 -9.96 9.66 3.46
C PRO A 64 -8.51 10.18 3.48
N LEU A 65 -7.53 9.29 3.29
CA LEU A 65 -6.11 9.68 3.25
C LEU A 65 -5.77 10.44 1.97
N LEU A 66 -6.24 9.99 0.81
CA LEU A 66 -6.03 10.66 -0.47
C LEU A 66 -6.65 12.06 -0.46
N ASP A 67 -7.85 12.20 0.08
CA ASP A 67 -8.54 13.48 0.25
C ASP A 67 -7.75 14.42 1.18
N ALA A 68 -7.29 13.90 2.32
CA ALA A 68 -6.49 14.69 3.27
C ALA A 68 -5.15 15.15 2.69
N LEU A 69 -4.42 14.29 1.97
CA LEU A 69 -3.17 14.64 1.30
C LEU A 69 -3.38 15.72 0.24
N THR A 70 -4.44 15.60 -0.55
CA THR A 70 -4.80 16.57 -1.58
C THR A 70 -5.19 17.91 -0.96
N ALA A 71 -5.98 17.90 0.12
CA ALA A 71 -6.42 19.10 0.82
C ALA A 71 -5.26 19.94 1.40
N VAL A 72 -4.16 19.29 1.80
CA VAL A 72 -2.94 19.98 2.27
C VAL A 72 -1.92 20.24 1.16
N GLY A 73 -2.31 20.07 -0.10
CA GLY A 73 -1.49 20.38 -1.28
C GLY A 73 -0.32 19.43 -1.53
N ARG A 74 -0.38 18.17 -1.05
CA ARG A 74 0.64 17.17 -1.37
C ARG A 74 0.45 16.65 -2.79
N ARG A 75 1.55 16.47 -3.50
CA ARG A 75 1.52 15.75 -4.78
C ARG A 75 1.34 14.26 -4.49
N VAL A 76 0.23 13.70 -4.94
CA VAL A 76 -0.03 12.26 -4.83
C VAL A 76 0.17 11.63 -6.20
N ILE A 77 0.93 10.54 -6.27
CA ILE A 77 1.04 9.70 -7.46
C ILE A 77 0.42 8.33 -7.17
N LEU A 78 -0.36 7.83 -8.11
CA LEU A 78 -1.06 6.55 -8.03
C LEU A 78 -0.56 5.59 -9.10
N PRO A 79 -0.57 4.28 -8.83
CA PRO A 79 -0.08 3.28 -9.76
C PRO A 79 -1.05 3.05 -10.91
N VAL A 80 -0.48 2.69 -12.04
CA VAL A 80 -1.15 2.14 -13.20
C VAL A 80 -0.47 0.84 -13.57
N VAL A 81 -1.25 -0.24 -13.60
CA VAL A 81 -0.72 -1.58 -13.82
C VAL A 81 -0.41 -1.80 -15.30
N LEU A 82 0.85 -2.07 -15.61
CA LEU A 82 1.32 -2.41 -16.95
C LEU A 82 1.00 -3.88 -17.31
N PRO A 83 1.03 -4.25 -18.61
CA PRO A 83 0.74 -5.62 -19.04
C PRO A 83 1.66 -6.69 -18.45
N ASP A 84 2.92 -6.34 -18.15
CA ASP A 84 3.92 -7.19 -17.49
C ASP A 84 3.84 -7.20 -15.96
N LEU A 85 2.79 -6.59 -15.42
CA LEU A 85 2.54 -6.41 -13.97
C LEU A 85 3.52 -5.46 -13.28
N ASP A 86 4.29 -4.66 -14.02
CA ASP A 86 5.00 -3.53 -13.43
C ASP A 86 4.04 -2.38 -13.17
N LEU A 87 4.48 -1.39 -12.39
CA LEU A 87 3.70 -0.20 -12.06
C LEU A 87 4.30 1.02 -12.76
N ASP A 88 3.51 1.63 -13.62
CA ASP A 88 3.66 3.02 -14.02
C ASP A 88 2.95 3.92 -13.01
N TRP A 89 3.20 5.20 -13.03
CA TRP A 89 2.65 6.16 -12.07
C TRP A 89 2.04 7.35 -12.81
N ALA A 90 0.97 7.92 -12.23
CA ALA A 90 0.41 9.17 -12.72
C ALA A 90 -0.09 10.03 -11.56
N VAL A 91 -0.15 11.35 -11.77
CA VAL A 91 -0.61 12.29 -10.73
C VAL A 91 -2.09 12.10 -10.46
N TYR A 92 -2.44 12.02 -9.19
CA TYR A 92 -3.82 11.99 -8.73
C TYR A 92 -4.41 13.41 -8.74
N ALA A 93 -5.46 13.61 -9.50
CA ALA A 93 -6.17 14.87 -9.64
C ALA A 93 -7.60 14.83 -9.03
N GLY A 94 -7.80 13.98 -8.02
CA GLY A 94 -9.10 13.81 -7.38
C GLY A 94 -9.88 12.61 -7.90
N GLN A 95 -10.98 12.28 -7.20
CA GLN A 95 -11.79 11.09 -7.50
C GLN A 95 -12.39 11.11 -8.92
N GLY A 96 -12.74 12.30 -9.44
CA GLY A 96 -13.27 12.45 -10.81
C GLY A 96 -12.26 12.15 -11.92
N ALA A 97 -10.96 12.05 -11.59
CA ALA A 97 -9.89 11.71 -12.53
C ALA A 97 -9.44 10.24 -12.43
N LEU A 98 -10.29 9.38 -11.87
CA LEU A 98 -10.08 7.94 -11.79
C LEU A 98 -10.97 7.22 -12.79
N VAL A 99 -10.43 6.21 -13.45
CA VAL A 99 -11.17 5.33 -14.38
C VAL A 99 -11.07 3.88 -13.91
N ARG A 100 -12.10 3.10 -14.22
CA ARG A 100 -12.09 1.66 -13.98
C ARG A 100 -11.12 0.98 -14.94
N ALA A 101 -10.18 0.23 -14.38
CA ALA A 101 -9.19 -0.56 -15.08
C ALA A 101 -9.43 -2.07 -14.89
N ARG A 102 -8.49 -2.88 -15.35
CA ARG A 102 -8.56 -4.34 -15.18
C ARG A 102 -8.62 -4.73 -13.71
N ARG A 103 -9.24 -5.88 -13.41
CA ARG A 103 -9.37 -6.45 -12.06
C ARG A 103 -10.09 -5.56 -11.04
N GLY A 104 -10.91 -4.61 -11.50
CA GLY A 104 -11.65 -3.70 -10.63
C GLY A 104 -10.81 -2.58 -10.03
N LEU A 105 -9.57 -2.41 -10.48
CA LEU A 105 -8.72 -1.30 -10.06
C LEU A 105 -9.29 0.03 -10.51
N LEU A 106 -8.96 1.10 -9.76
CA LEU A 106 -9.18 2.48 -10.17
C LEU A 106 -7.81 3.11 -10.44
N GLU A 107 -7.62 3.59 -11.67
CA GLU A 107 -6.36 4.16 -12.13
C GLU A 107 -6.52 5.62 -12.50
N PRO A 108 -5.51 6.48 -12.25
CA PRO A 108 -5.53 7.88 -12.63
C PRO A 108 -5.44 8.04 -14.15
N THR A 109 -6.14 9.05 -14.69
CA THR A 109 -6.17 9.39 -16.12
C THR A 109 -5.08 10.36 -16.54
N GLY A 110 -4.27 10.86 -15.59
CA GLY A 110 -3.22 11.83 -15.84
C GLY A 110 -2.07 11.30 -16.70
N GLU A 111 -1.15 12.21 -17.02
CA GLU A 111 0.09 11.88 -17.74
C GLU A 111 0.90 10.81 -17.00
N ARG A 112 1.44 9.86 -17.76
CA ARG A 112 2.28 8.79 -17.25
C ARG A 112 3.67 9.32 -16.92
N LEU A 113 4.16 8.99 -15.73
CA LEU A 113 5.43 9.47 -15.20
C LEU A 113 6.55 8.43 -15.35
N GLY A 114 6.21 7.22 -15.78
CA GLY A 114 7.12 6.08 -15.87
C GLY A 114 7.28 5.31 -14.56
N PRO A 115 7.77 4.05 -14.62
CA PRO A 115 7.95 3.19 -13.45
C PRO A 115 8.94 3.76 -12.42
N GLU A 116 9.92 4.53 -12.86
CA GLU A 116 10.94 5.13 -11.99
C GLU A 116 10.42 6.31 -11.14
N ALA A 117 9.20 6.81 -11.43
CA ALA A 117 8.65 7.93 -10.70
C ALA A 117 8.45 7.64 -9.20
N VAL A 118 8.26 6.39 -8.80
CA VAL A 118 8.18 5.99 -7.39
C VAL A 118 9.45 6.32 -6.60
N ALA A 119 10.61 6.34 -7.26
CA ALA A 119 11.87 6.68 -6.64
C ALA A 119 11.96 8.16 -6.21
N THR A 120 11.09 9.02 -6.75
CA THR A 120 11.03 10.45 -6.41
C THR A 120 10.07 10.75 -5.26
N ALA A 121 9.34 9.76 -4.76
CA ALA A 121 8.41 9.94 -3.66
C ALA A 121 9.13 9.99 -2.31
N ASP A 122 8.74 10.94 -1.45
CA ASP A 122 9.24 11.06 -0.07
C ASP A 122 8.65 9.97 0.82
N VAL A 123 7.44 9.51 0.49
CA VAL A 123 6.69 8.47 1.18
C VAL A 123 6.08 7.53 0.17
N VAL A 124 6.17 6.21 0.42
CA VAL A 124 5.53 5.18 -0.39
C VAL A 124 4.57 4.37 0.45
N LEU A 125 3.29 4.45 0.13
CA LEU A 125 2.22 3.68 0.77
C LEU A 125 1.85 2.49 -0.10
N THR A 126 1.84 1.31 0.47
CA THR A 126 1.61 0.07 -0.28
C THR A 126 0.40 -0.71 0.23
N PRO A 127 -0.35 -1.40 -0.63
CA PRO A 127 -1.30 -2.40 -0.21
C PRO A 127 -0.57 -3.66 0.30
N GLY A 128 -1.26 -4.41 1.15
CA GLY A 128 -0.78 -5.71 1.60
C GLY A 128 -1.90 -6.48 2.26
N LEU A 129 -1.70 -7.79 2.42
CA LEU A 129 -2.58 -8.66 3.21
C LEU A 129 -2.02 -8.89 4.62
N ALA A 130 -0.70 -8.89 4.75
CA ALA A 130 -0.01 -8.96 6.03
C ALA A 130 1.40 -8.36 5.91
N VAL A 131 1.95 -7.99 7.06
CA VAL A 131 3.37 -7.65 7.22
C VAL A 131 3.87 -8.29 8.50
N ASP A 132 5.12 -8.76 8.52
CA ASP A 132 5.76 -9.25 9.74
C ASP A 132 6.63 -8.18 10.41
N ARG A 133 7.15 -8.51 11.60
CA ARG A 133 7.99 -7.59 12.39
C ARG A 133 9.31 -7.22 11.71
N ARG A 134 9.73 -7.96 10.67
CA ARG A 134 10.91 -7.67 9.84
C ARG A 134 10.57 -6.80 8.64
N GLY A 135 9.29 -6.47 8.44
CA GLY A 135 8.80 -5.70 7.31
C GLY A 135 8.47 -6.52 6.07
N MET A 136 8.56 -7.85 6.14
CA MET A 136 8.22 -8.69 4.99
C MET A 136 6.72 -8.64 4.72
N ARG A 137 6.35 -8.25 3.50
CA ARG A 137 4.98 -7.96 3.09
C ARG A 137 4.39 -9.09 2.24
N LEU A 138 3.21 -9.57 2.61
CA LEU A 138 2.40 -10.45 1.77
C LEU A 138 1.45 -9.62 0.90
N GLY A 139 1.66 -9.63 -0.41
CA GLY A 139 0.75 -9.04 -1.40
C GLY A 139 -0.15 -10.07 -2.05
N GLN A 140 -0.91 -9.65 -3.06
CA GLN A 140 -1.84 -10.48 -3.84
C GLN A 140 -1.16 -11.47 -4.81
N GLY A 141 0.19 -11.48 -4.90
CA GLY A 141 0.95 -12.44 -5.70
C GLY A 141 1.40 -11.96 -7.08
N GLY A 142 1.08 -10.74 -7.49
CA GLY A 142 1.51 -10.18 -8.78
C GLY A 142 2.96 -9.65 -8.80
N GLY A 143 3.60 -9.47 -7.64
CA GLY A 143 4.95 -8.92 -7.52
C GLY A 143 5.09 -7.44 -7.93
N CYS A 144 3.98 -6.76 -8.24
CA CYS A 144 3.99 -5.36 -8.71
C CYS A 144 4.71 -4.44 -7.73
N TYR A 145 4.36 -4.53 -6.44
CA TYR A 145 4.96 -3.67 -5.41
C TYR A 145 6.38 -4.08 -5.01
N ASP A 146 6.77 -5.35 -5.19
CA ASP A 146 8.16 -5.75 -4.93
C ASP A 146 9.09 -5.16 -5.98
N ARG A 147 8.64 -5.07 -7.25
CA ARG A 147 9.35 -4.34 -8.32
C ARG A 147 9.41 -2.84 -8.03
N ALA A 148 8.29 -2.22 -7.69
CA ALA A 148 8.26 -0.80 -7.35
C ALA A 148 9.16 -0.47 -6.15
N LEU A 149 9.07 -1.24 -5.06
CA LEU A 149 9.90 -1.07 -3.87
C LEU A 149 11.40 -1.28 -4.15
N GLY A 150 11.74 -2.09 -5.16
CA GLY A 150 13.12 -2.26 -5.62
C GLY A 150 13.75 -0.98 -6.20
N ARG A 151 12.92 -0.02 -6.64
CA ARG A 151 13.36 1.29 -7.17
C ARG A 151 13.41 2.38 -6.10
N VAL A 152 12.77 2.15 -4.96
CA VAL A 152 12.67 3.15 -3.89
C VAL A 152 14.02 3.29 -3.17
N PRO A 153 14.55 4.51 -3.01
CA PRO A 153 15.83 4.74 -2.33
C PRO A 153 15.82 4.21 -0.90
N VAL A 154 16.98 3.70 -0.47
CA VAL A 154 17.17 3.26 0.92
C VAL A 154 16.98 4.45 1.87
N GLY A 155 16.17 4.26 2.90
CA GLY A 155 15.86 5.31 3.88
C GLY A 155 14.50 6.00 3.62
N THR A 156 13.90 5.82 2.45
CA THR A 156 12.54 6.30 2.20
C THR A 156 11.56 5.60 3.14
N PHE A 157 10.61 6.36 3.66
CA PHE A 157 9.53 5.81 4.48
C PHE A 157 8.56 5.03 3.60
N THR A 158 8.54 3.72 3.78
CA THR A 158 7.62 2.80 3.07
C THR A 158 6.67 2.19 4.09
N CYS A 159 5.36 2.31 3.87
CA CYS A 159 4.35 1.90 4.85
C CYS A 159 3.24 1.09 4.19
N THR A 160 2.91 -0.08 4.75
CA THR A 160 1.75 -0.87 4.33
C THR A 160 0.56 -0.58 5.22
N LEU A 161 -0.62 -0.41 4.62
CA LEU A 161 -1.88 -0.22 5.35
C LEU A 161 -2.53 -1.58 5.60
N LEU A 162 -2.85 -1.87 6.85
CA LEU A 162 -3.39 -3.16 7.30
C LEU A 162 -4.50 -2.97 8.34
N TYR A 163 -5.28 -4.01 8.55
CA TYR A 163 -6.03 -4.16 9.79
C TYR A 163 -5.11 -4.65 10.91
N ALA A 164 -5.51 -4.45 12.17
CA ALA A 164 -4.62 -4.66 13.33
C ALA A 164 -4.09 -6.11 13.42
N GLU A 165 -4.93 -7.10 13.13
CA GLU A 165 -4.59 -8.52 13.20
C GLU A 165 -3.74 -9.03 12.02
N GLU A 166 -3.48 -8.18 11.03
CA GLU A 166 -2.67 -8.53 9.85
C GLU A 166 -1.18 -8.19 10.03
N LEU A 167 -0.81 -7.58 11.17
CA LEU A 167 0.57 -7.49 11.61
C LEU A 167 0.93 -8.80 12.32
N LEU A 168 1.69 -9.64 11.64
CA LEU A 168 2.01 -11.00 12.07
C LEU A 168 3.43 -11.10 12.64
N ASP A 169 3.71 -12.19 13.37
CA ASP A 169 5.08 -12.47 13.84
C ASP A 169 5.99 -12.88 12.67
N THR A 170 5.45 -13.62 11.69
CA THR A 170 6.21 -14.10 10.52
C THR A 170 5.31 -14.17 9.28
N VAL A 171 5.84 -13.69 8.17
CA VAL A 171 5.25 -13.85 6.82
C VAL A 171 6.19 -14.72 5.99
N PRO A 172 5.67 -15.74 5.27
CA PRO A 172 6.49 -16.49 4.33
C PRO A 172 7.05 -15.56 3.26
N ALA A 173 8.38 -15.55 3.12
CA ALA A 173 9.07 -14.64 2.21
C ALA A 173 10.14 -15.37 1.39
N ASP A 174 10.45 -14.86 0.21
CA ASP A 174 11.54 -15.34 -0.64
C ASP A 174 12.48 -14.18 -1.03
N ALA A 175 13.50 -14.46 -1.82
CA ALA A 175 14.56 -13.52 -2.18
C ALA A 175 14.08 -12.29 -3.00
N HIS A 176 12.91 -12.38 -3.60
CA HIS A 176 12.36 -11.30 -4.45
C HIS A 176 11.49 -10.33 -3.66
N ASP A 177 10.99 -10.74 -2.49
CA ASP A 177 10.13 -9.91 -1.66
C ASP A 177 10.93 -8.72 -1.08
N ARG A 178 10.30 -7.55 -1.04
CA ARG A 178 10.90 -6.32 -0.55
C ARG A 178 10.23 -5.88 0.75
N PRO A 179 11.02 -5.66 1.81
CA PRO A 179 10.47 -5.24 3.09
C PRO A 179 10.04 -3.78 3.07
N VAL A 180 9.04 -3.46 3.87
CA VAL A 180 8.62 -2.09 4.21
C VAL A 180 9.19 -1.66 5.55
N THR A 181 9.19 -0.35 5.82
CA THR A 181 9.76 0.23 7.06
C THR A 181 8.72 0.49 8.14
N ALA A 182 7.44 0.45 7.79
CA ALA A 182 6.33 0.72 8.71
C ALA A 182 5.05 0.01 8.29
N VAL A 183 4.12 -0.07 9.25
CA VAL A 183 2.74 -0.50 9.07
C VAL A 183 1.82 0.53 9.69
N ALA A 184 0.76 0.89 8.99
CA ALA A 184 -0.34 1.71 9.49
C ALA A 184 -1.57 0.82 9.70
N THR A 185 -2.10 0.85 10.91
CA THR A 185 -3.34 0.15 11.29
C THR A 185 -4.32 1.14 11.93
N PRO A 186 -5.58 0.76 12.17
CA PRO A 186 -6.49 1.60 12.93
C PRO A 186 -6.02 1.95 14.35
N ALA A 187 -5.07 1.18 14.91
CA ALA A 187 -4.49 1.43 16.23
C ALA A 187 -3.28 2.40 16.20
N GLY A 188 -2.73 2.70 15.04
CA GLY A 188 -1.58 3.59 14.90
C GLY A 188 -0.58 3.17 13.84
N VAL A 189 0.54 3.91 13.77
CA VAL A 189 1.67 3.62 12.88
C VAL A 189 2.82 3.01 13.67
N SER A 190 3.20 1.80 13.32
CA SER A 190 4.33 1.06 13.91
C SER A 190 5.51 1.06 12.94
N ARG A 191 6.68 1.52 13.42
CA ARG A 191 7.94 1.38 12.68
C ARG A 191 8.52 -0.01 12.91
N LEU A 192 9.01 -0.61 11.84
CA LEU A 192 9.57 -1.94 11.84
C LEU A 192 11.09 -1.86 11.89
N LEU A 193 11.70 -2.65 12.77
CA LEU A 193 13.15 -2.67 12.94
C LEU A 193 13.79 -3.35 11.73
N ARG A 194 14.62 -2.62 10.98
CA ARG A 194 15.59 -3.26 10.08
C ARG A 194 16.71 -3.82 10.95
N ARG A 195 16.83 -5.13 10.99
CA ARG A 195 18.06 -5.78 11.44
C ARG A 195 19.05 -5.87 10.30
#